data_dd5e7ce04b5bcb66703680ed6becf637
#
_entry.id   dd5e7ce04b5bcb66703680ed6becf637
#
_cell.length_a   1.000
_cell.length_b   1.000
_cell.length_c   1.000
_cell.angle_alpha   90.00
_cell.angle_beta   90.00
_cell.angle_gamma   90.00
#
_symmetry.space_group_name_H-M   'P 1'
#
loop_
_entity.id
_entity.type
_entity.pdbx_description
1 polymer ?
#
loop_
_entity_poly.entity_id
_entity_poly.type
_entity_poly.pdbx_seq_one_letter_code
_entity_poly.pdbx_strand_id
1 'polypeptide(L)'
;MSKAIQQQDVTVLSAAKHGLVYLTANDWTLIADKATRMQFKAGDPIVQKGKRTHGVYLLLKGTASVELSAQGKSPSIGPGEVCGEISFIDELPATANVVAHEAVEAYYLDRPTLQSLFELFPHLGSRFYRSLASSLSRRLREVIGSAAAPALARNDGKKE
;
A
#
# COMPACT_ATOMS: atom_id res chain seq x y z
N MET A 1 -13.24 -18.47 -5.45
CA MET A 1 -13.11 -17.35 -6.42
C MET A 1 -13.03 -17.91 -7.82
N SER A 2 -13.76 -17.40 -8.79
CA SER A 2 -13.64 -17.88 -10.16
C SER A 2 -12.31 -17.45 -10.78
N LYS A 3 -11.77 -18.26 -11.70
CA LYS A 3 -10.52 -17.93 -12.42
C LYS A 3 -10.63 -16.62 -13.20
N ALA A 4 -11.80 -16.28 -13.71
CA ALA A 4 -12.05 -15.06 -14.46
C ALA A 4 -11.92 -13.81 -13.55
N ILE A 5 -12.50 -13.83 -12.35
CA ILE A 5 -12.40 -12.75 -11.37
C ILE A 5 -10.93 -12.58 -10.93
N GLN A 6 -10.27 -13.68 -10.63
CA GLN A 6 -8.86 -13.68 -10.25
C GLN A 6 -7.97 -13.07 -11.35
N GLN A 7 -8.25 -13.38 -12.61
CA GLN A 7 -7.52 -12.83 -13.76
C GLN A 7 -7.72 -11.30 -13.88
N GLN A 8 -8.94 -10.83 -13.65
CA GLN A 8 -9.23 -9.39 -13.64
C GLN A 8 -8.49 -8.68 -12.51
N ASP A 9 -8.48 -9.26 -11.33
CA ASP A 9 -7.78 -8.72 -10.17
C ASP A 9 -6.27 -8.62 -10.45
N VAL A 10 -5.66 -9.67 -10.98
CA VAL A 10 -4.24 -9.69 -11.35
C VAL A 10 -3.92 -8.62 -12.39
N THR A 11 -4.80 -8.40 -13.35
CA THR A 11 -4.64 -7.35 -14.36
C THR A 11 -4.59 -5.96 -13.71
N VAL A 12 -5.49 -5.68 -12.77
CA VAL A 12 -5.49 -4.40 -12.03
C VAL A 12 -4.21 -4.24 -11.22
N LEU A 13 -3.83 -5.27 -10.46
CA LEU A 13 -2.68 -5.23 -9.56
C LEU A 13 -1.36 -5.07 -10.32
N SER A 14 -1.20 -5.79 -11.43
CA SER A 14 0.03 -5.75 -12.23
C SER A 14 0.18 -4.46 -13.06
N ALA A 15 -0.92 -3.78 -13.36
CA ALA A 15 -0.91 -2.53 -14.12
C ALA A 15 -0.61 -1.29 -13.27
N ALA A 16 -0.61 -1.43 -11.94
CA ALA A 16 -0.43 -0.30 -11.04
C ALA A 16 0.98 0.30 -11.14
N LYS A 17 1.04 1.60 -11.32
CA LYS A 17 2.30 2.34 -11.44
C LYS A 17 3.10 2.37 -10.13
N HIS A 18 2.42 2.36 -9.00
CA HIS A 18 3.01 2.54 -7.66
C HIS A 18 2.69 1.39 -6.69
N GLY A 19 2.35 0.22 -7.21
CA GLY A 19 2.10 -0.97 -6.42
C GLY A 19 3.35 -1.85 -6.23
N LEU A 20 3.15 -3.15 -6.25
CA LEU A 20 4.23 -4.13 -6.15
C LEU A 20 4.87 -4.34 -7.54
N VAL A 21 5.58 -3.33 -8.01
CA VAL A 21 6.02 -3.18 -9.40
C VAL A 21 7.08 -4.20 -9.86
N TYR A 22 7.78 -4.84 -8.92
CA TYR A 22 8.80 -5.83 -9.25
C TYR A 22 8.28 -7.26 -9.36
N LEU A 23 7.00 -7.49 -9.03
CA LEU A 23 6.40 -8.82 -9.13
C LEU A 23 6.23 -9.26 -10.57
N THR A 24 6.52 -10.53 -10.83
CA THR A 24 6.27 -11.17 -12.13
C THR A 24 4.80 -11.60 -12.23
N ALA A 25 4.36 -11.96 -13.44
CA ALA A 25 3.01 -12.51 -13.64
C ALA A 25 2.78 -13.78 -12.80
N ASN A 26 3.78 -14.63 -12.68
CA ASN A 26 3.70 -15.83 -11.86
C ASN A 26 3.59 -15.50 -10.35
N ASP A 27 4.33 -14.49 -9.88
CA ASP A 27 4.23 -14.00 -8.50
C ASP A 27 2.79 -13.56 -8.18
N TRP A 28 2.18 -12.80 -9.07
CA TRP A 28 0.80 -12.35 -8.90
C TRP A 28 -0.20 -13.50 -8.82
N THR A 29 -0.01 -14.53 -9.63
CA THR A 29 -0.85 -15.74 -9.59
C THR A 29 -0.74 -16.44 -8.23
N LEU A 30 0.47 -16.58 -7.72
CA LEU A 30 0.72 -17.19 -6.40
C LEU A 30 0.08 -16.38 -5.27
N ILE A 31 0.20 -15.07 -5.30
CA ILE A 31 -0.39 -14.17 -4.30
C ILE A 31 -1.92 -14.21 -4.38
N ALA A 32 -2.49 -14.09 -5.57
CA ALA A 32 -3.94 -14.09 -5.77
C ALA A 32 -4.59 -15.39 -5.29
N ASP A 33 -3.90 -16.52 -5.46
CA ASP A 33 -4.38 -17.82 -5.01
C ASP A 33 -4.52 -17.91 -3.49
N LYS A 34 -3.70 -17.20 -2.74
CA LYS A 34 -3.67 -17.23 -1.27
C LYS A 34 -4.37 -16.06 -0.60
N ALA A 35 -4.71 -15.03 -1.35
CA ALA A 35 -5.32 -13.81 -0.79
C ALA A 35 -6.76 -14.04 -0.35
N THR A 36 -7.16 -13.34 0.70
CA THR A 36 -8.56 -13.22 1.12
C THR A 36 -9.12 -11.92 0.55
N ARG A 37 -10.28 -12.01 -0.11
CA ARG A 37 -10.97 -10.83 -0.63
C ARG A 37 -11.76 -10.16 0.49
N MET A 38 -11.57 -8.86 0.67
CA MET A 38 -12.23 -8.06 1.69
C MET A 38 -12.94 -6.86 1.07
N GLN A 39 -14.02 -6.44 1.70
CA GLN A 39 -14.81 -5.29 1.29
C GLN A 39 -14.92 -4.30 2.44
N PHE A 40 -14.84 -3.02 2.10
CA PHE A 40 -14.98 -1.90 3.03
C PHE A 40 -16.00 -0.91 2.48
N LYS A 41 -16.83 -0.37 3.36
CA LYS A 41 -17.74 0.73 3.02
C LYS A 41 -17.01 2.06 3.14
N ALA A 42 -17.50 3.08 2.46
CA ALA A 42 -17.01 4.44 2.64
C ALA A 42 -16.98 4.82 4.13
N GLY A 43 -15.85 5.30 4.61
CA GLY A 43 -15.62 5.64 6.02
C GLY A 43 -15.08 4.53 6.89
N ASP A 44 -15.06 3.29 6.42
CA ASP A 44 -14.50 2.18 7.20
C ASP A 44 -12.99 2.30 7.33
N PRO A 45 -12.43 2.04 8.52
CA PRO A 45 -10.98 1.97 8.70
C PRO A 45 -10.45 0.66 8.09
N ILE A 46 -9.42 0.77 7.27
CA ILE A 46 -8.65 -0.37 6.74
C ILE A 46 -7.46 -0.64 7.64
N VAL A 47 -6.76 0.42 8.04
CA VAL A 47 -5.66 0.38 9.01
C VAL A 47 -5.98 1.37 10.12
N GLN A 48 -5.79 0.96 11.36
CA GLN A 48 -6.09 1.77 12.54
C GLN A 48 -4.82 2.19 13.25
N LYS A 49 -4.65 3.50 13.45
CA LYS A 49 -3.55 4.07 14.22
C LYS A 49 -3.47 3.43 15.63
N GLY A 50 -2.27 3.07 16.04
CA GLY A 50 -2.01 2.46 17.35
C GLY A 50 -2.24 0.96 17.39
N LYS A 51 -2.73 0.35 16.32
CA LYS A 51 -2.90 -1.11 16.21
C LYS A 51 -1.91 -1.69 15.20
N ARG A 52 -1.47 -2.92 15.46
CA ARG A 52 -0.63 -3.65 14.51
C ARG A 52 -1.48 -4.21 13.37
N THR A 53 -1.02 -4.04 12.15
CA THR A 53 -1.55 -4.78 11.01
C THR A 53 -0.79 -6.09 10.86
N HIS A 54 -1.52 -7.19 10.88
CA HIS A 54 -0.93 -8.53 10.80
C HIS A 54 -0.77 -9.04 9.37
N GLY A 55 -0.82 -8.16 8.41
CA GLY A 55 -0.68 -8.45 7.00
C GLY A 55 -0.69 -7.17 6.15
N VAL A 56 -0.89 -7.35 4.87
CA VAL A 56 -0.97 -6.24 3.92
C VAL A 56 -2.28 -6.29 3.15
N TYR A 57 -2.75 -5.12 2.73
CA TYR A 57 -3.90 -4.95 1.86
C TYR A 57 -3.45 -4.45 0.50
N LEU A 58 -3.96 -5.06 -0.56
CA LEU A 58 -3.77 -4.64 -1.94
C LEU A 58 -5.11 -4.18 -2.49
N LEU A 59 -5.24 -2.92 -2.82
CA LEU A 59 -6.51 -2.39 -3.30
C LEU A 59 -6.81 -2.90 -4.72
N LEU A 60 -8.03 -3.38 -4.92
CA LEU A 60 -8.55 -3.83 -6.21
C LEU A 60 -9.47 -2.80 -6.84
N LYS A 61 -10.34 -2.19 -6.02
CA LYS A 61 -11.30 -1.17 -6.43
C LYS A 61 -11.44 -0.13 -5.33
N GLY A 62 -11.76 1.09 -5.74
CA GLY A 62 -11.97 2.20 -4.84
C GLY A 62 -10.68 2.86 -4.38
N THR A 63 -10.83 3.88 -3.56
CA THR A 63 -9.71 4.66 -3.02
C THR A 63 -9.81 4.76 -1.51
N ALA A 64 -8.66 4.88 -0.87
CA ALA A 64 -8.53 5.12 0.55
C ALA A 64 -7.62 6.33 0.78
N SER A 65 -7.71 6.94 1.95
CA SER A 65 -6.84 8.05 2.33
C SER A 65 -6.13 7.75 3.63
N VAL A 66 -4.87 8.19 3.70
CA VAL A 66 -4.08 8.16 4.93
C VAL A 66 -4.41 9.42 5.71
N GLU A 67 -4.99 9.26 6.90
CA GLU A 67 -5.27 10.37 7.80
C GLU A 67 -4.00 10.76 8.54
N LEU A 68 -3.48 11.92 8.20
CA LEU A 68 -2.37 12.53 8.91
C LEU A 68 -2.92 13.60 9.84
N SER A 69 -2.43 13.63 11.08
CA SER A 69 -2.87 14.59 12.11
C SER A 69 -2.46 16.04 11.80
N ALA A 70 -1.60 16.25 10.82
CA ALA A 70 -1.11 17.56 10.44
C ALA A 70 -1.88 18.15 9.27
N GLN A 71 -1.93 19.46 9.20
CA GLN A 71 -2.50 20.24 8.10
C GLN A 71 -1.83 19.86 6.78
N GLY A 72 -2.61 19.47 5.80
CA GLY A 72 -2.13 19.14 4.48
C GLY A 72 -3.01 18.16 3.74
N LYS A 73 -2.63 17.82 2.50
CA LYS A 73 -3.32 16.84 1.69
C LYS A 73 -3.08 15.45 2.25
N SER A 74 -4.14 14.74 2.58
CA SER A 74 -4.05 13.32 2.94
C SER A 74 -3.63 12.51 1.71
N PRO A 75 -2.54 11.74 1.80
CA PRO A 75 -2.15 10.85 0.71
C PRO A 75 -3.27 9.89 0.35
N SER A 76 -3.48 9.68 -0.94
CA SER A 76 -4.48 8.76 -1.47
C SER A 76 -3.84 7.45 -1.89
N ILE A 77 -4.56 6.36 -1.65
CA ILE A 77 -4.18 5.00 -2.06
C ILE A 77 -5.25 4.50 -3.02
N GLY A 78 -4.85 4.09 -4.21
CA GLY A 78 -5.75 3.62 -5.26
C GLY A 78 -5.53 2.17 -5.66
N PRO A 79 -6.25 1.70 -6.70
CA PRO A 79 -6.14 0.32 -7.17
C PRO A 79 -4.72 -0.09 -7.50
N GLY A 80 -4.33 -1.28 -7.05
CA GLY A 80 -2.99 -1.84 -7.20
C GLY A 80 -1.98 -1.40 -6.15
N GLU A 81 -2.29 -0.41 -5.34
CA GLU A 81 -1.40 0.06 -4.28
C GLU A 81 -1.59 -0.72 -2.99
N VAL A 82 -0.56 -0.68 -2.14
CA VAL A 82 -0.48 -1.43 -0.88
C VAL A 82 -0.76 -0.50 0.29
N CYS A 83 -1.46 -1.00 1.31
CA CYS A 83 -1.50 -0.36 2.62
C CYS A 83 -1.31 -1.37 3.74
N GLY A 84 -0.88 -0.89 4.91
CA GLY A 84 -0.52 -1.73 6.04
C GLY A 84 0.91 -2.27 6.00
N GLU A 85 1.69 -1.89 4.99
CA GLU A 85 3.05 -2.40 4.75
C GLU A 85 4.05 -1.95 5.81
N ILE A 86 3.92 -0.77 6.38
CA ILE A 86 4.88 -0.26 7.37
C ILE A 86 4.85 -1.14 8.61
N SER A 87 3.67 -1.39 9.17
CA SER A 87 3.49 -2.26 10.32
C SER A 87 3.85 -3.71 10.02
N PHE A 88 3.65 -4.15 8.77
CA PHE A 88 4.08 -5.47 8.32
C PHE A 88 5.61 -5.60 8.32
N ILE A 89 6.34 -4.56 7.92
CA ILE A 89 7.81 -4.58 7.84
C ILE A 89 8.44 -4.53 9.23
N ASP A 90 8.03 -3.60 10.08
CA ASP A 90 8.70 -3.32 11.36
C ASP A 90 8.00 -3.90 12.58
N GLU A 91 6.79 -4.45 12.41
CA GLU A 91 5.98 -5.06 13.48
C GLU A 91 5.58 -4.08 14.59
N LEU A 92 5.63 -2.80 14.31
CA LEU A 92 5.19 -1.75 15.23
C LEU A 92 3.72 -1.36 14.95
N PRO A 93 3.03 -0.75 15.93
CA PRO A 93 1.69 -0.24 15.69
C PRO A 93 1.65 0.79 14.57
N ALA A 94 0.55 0.82 13.82
CA ALA A 94 0.36 1.77 12.73
C ALA A 94 0.43 3.22 13.24
N THR A 95 1.06 4.09 12.48
CA THR A 95 1.26 5.50 12.82
C THR A 95 0.15 6.41 12.32
N ALA A 96 -0.72 5.89 11.46
CA ALA A 96 -1.84 6.64 10.90
C ALA A 96 -3.02 5.72 10.61
N ASN A 97 -4.21 6.29 10.54
CA ASN A 97 -5.38 5.60 10.03
C ASN A 97 -5.37 5.60 8.51
N VAL A 98 -5.80 4.50 7.89
CA VAL A 98 -6.14 4.44 6.47
C VAL A 98 -7.63 4.17 6.39
N VAL A 99 -8.38 5.07 5.78
CA VAL A 99 -9.84 5.04 5.75
C VAL A 99 -10.32 4.94 4.32
N ALA A 100 -11.29 4.07 4.07
CA ALA A 100 -11.92 3.95 2.76
C ALA A 100 -12.65 5.26 2.42
N HIS A 101 -12.29 5.87 1.30
CA HIS A 101 -12.90 7.11 0.82
C HIS A 101 -14.22 6.86 0.10
N GLU A 102 -14.35 5.68 -0.47
CA GLU A 102 -15.52 5.13 -1.15
C GLU A 102 -15.60 3.64 -0.86
N ALA A 103 -16.50 2.90 -1.49
CA ALA A 103 -16.50 1.44 -1.37
C ALA A 103 -15.20 0.88 -1.92
N VAL A 104 -14.50 0.08 -1.11
CA VAL A 104 -13.19 -0.51 -1.44
C VAL A 104 -13.30 -2.02 -1.44
N GLU A 105 -12.72 -2.64 -2.46
CA GLU A 105 -12.41 -4.07 -2.47
C GLU A 105 -10.89 -4.24 -2.45
N ALA A 106 -10.40 -5.15 -1.62
CA ALA A 106 -8.96 -5.39 -1.45
C ALA A 106 -8.66 -6.87 -1.29
N TYR A 107 -7.44 -7.26 -1.68
CA TYR A 107 -6.84 -8.51 -1.23
C TYR A 107 -6.17 -8.27 0.12
N TYR A 108 -6.40 -9.20 1.05
CA TYR A 108 -5.68 -9.28 2.31
C TYR A 108 -4.80 -10.52 2.33
N LEU A 109 -3.55 -10.32 2.71
CA LEU A 109 -2.58 -11.40 2.91
C LEU A 109 -1.98 -11.25 4.30
N ASP A 110 -2.25 -12.22 5.16
CA ASP A 110 -1.68 -12.21 6.51
C ASP A 110 -0.19 -12.60 6.49
N ARG A 111 0.50 -12.27 7.57
CA ARG A 111 1.93 -12.56 7.72
C ARG A 111 2.27 -14.04 7.58
N PRO A 112 1.57 -14.98 8.23
CA PRO A 112 1.90 -16.41 8.07
C PRO A 112 1.81 -16.89 6.62
N THR A 113 0.78 -16.45 5.90
CA THR A 113 0.59 -16.79 4.47
C THR A 113 1.74 -16.25 3.63
N LEU A 114 2.11 -14.98 3.81
CA LEU A 114 3.24 -14.39 3.08
C LEU A 114 4.56 -15.05 3.43
N GLN A 115 4.82 -15.33 4.69
CA GLN A 115 6.04 -16.03 5.12
C GLN A 115 6.14 -17.41 4.48
N SER A 116 5.05 -18.17 4.44
CA SER A 116 5.02 -19.48 3.79
C SER A 116 5.30 -19.38 2.29
N LEU A 117 4.74 -18.37 1.61
CA LEU A 117 5.02 -18.12 0.20
C LEU A 117 6.49 -17.78 -0.03
N PHE A 118 7.09 -16.96 0.84
CA PHE A 118 8.49 -16.54 0.70
C PHE A 118 9.47 -17.68 1.00
N GLU A 119 9.11 -18.60 1.90
CA GLU A 119 9.91 -19.81 2.14
C GLU A 119 9.90 -20.75 0.93
N LEU A 120 8.74 -20.92 0.29
CA LEU A 120 8.60 -21.75 -0.91
C LEU A 120 9.18 -21.08 -2.15
N PHE A 121 9.07 -19.76 -2.23
CA PHE A 121 9.48 -18.95 -3.38
C PHE A 121 10.32 -17.76 -2.93
N PRO A 122 11.62 -17.97 -2.61
CA PRO A 122 12.47 -16.89 -2.07
C PRO A 122 12.62 -15.68 -2.99
N HIS A 123 12.59 -15.89 -4.30
CA HIS A 123 12.67 -14.78 -5.25
C HIS A 123 11.39 -13.92 -5.26
N LEU A 124 10.24 -14.52 -4.98
CA LEU A 124 8.99 -13.78 -4.77
C LEU A 124 9.14 -12.85 -3.55
N GLY A 125 9.66 -13.36 -2.45
CA GLY A 125 9.92 -12.57 -1.25
C GLY A 125 10.87 -11.41 -1.52
N SER A 126 11.95 -11.64 -2.23
CA SER A 126 12.90 -10.60 -2.62
C SER A 126 12.22 -9.49 -3.44
N ARG A 127 11.46 -9.86 -4.47
CA ARG A 127 10.74 -8.89 -5.31
C ARG A 127 9.63 -8.16 -4.55
N PHE A 128 8.96 -8.85 -3.63
CA PHE A 128 7.93 -8.26 -2.77
C PHE A 128 8.54 -7.16 -1.91
N TYR A 129 9.59 -7.45 -1.15
CA TYR A 129 10.23 -6.47 -0.29
C TYR A 129 10.90 -5.34 -1.08
N ARG A 130 11.48 -5.63 -2.24
CA ARG A 130 12.01 -4.59 -3.13
C ARG A 130 10.92 -3.64 -3.59
N SER A 131 9.74 -4.16 -3.92
CA SER A 131 8.57 -3.35 -4.29
C SER A 131 8.11 -2.44 -3.16
N LEU A 132 8.03 -2.97 -1.93
CA LEU A 132 7.69 -2.18 -0.75
C LEU A 132 8.73 -1.09 -0.48
N ALA A 133 10.00 -1.43 -0.54
CA ALA A 133 11.08 -0.46 -0.34
C ALA A 133 11.04 0.67 -1.37
N SER A 134 10.80 0.35 -2.63
CA SER A 134 10.65 1.34 -3.71
C SER A 134 9.46 2.27 -3.47
N SER A 135 8.32 1.72 -3.08
CA SER A 135 7.12 2.50 -2.77
C SER A 135 7.32 3.43 -1.57
N LEU A 136 7.93 2.94 -0.50
CA LEU A 136 8.23 3.73 0.69
C LEU A 136 9.27 4.82 0.41
N SER A 137 10.28 4.52 -0.39
CA SER A 137 11.28 5.49 -0.83
C SER A 137 10.64 6.66 -1.60
N ARG A 138 9.74 6.36 -2.52
CA ARG A 138 8.99 7.38 -3.27
C ARG A 138 8.17 8.27 -2.33
N ARG A 139 7.42 7.67 -1.41
CA ARG A 139 6.61 8.41 -0.43
C ARG A 139 7.48 9.30 0.47
N LEU A 140 8.63 8.80 0.91
CA LEU A 140 9.56 9.57 1.72
C LEU A 140 10.10 10.78 0.97
N ARG A 141 10.49 10.62 -0.30
CA ARG A 141 10.94 11.72 -1.15
C ARG A 141 9.85 12.78 -1.36
N GLU A 142 8.60 12.38 -1.53
CA GLU A 142 7.46 13.31 -1.64
C GLU A 142 7.28 14.12 -0.36
N VAL A 143 7.36 13.48 0.80
CA VAL A 143 7.25 14.16 2.11
C VAL A 143 8.41 15.13 2.32
N ILE A 144 9.64 14.74 2.04
CA ILE A 144 10.82 15.61 2.15
C ILE A 144 10.72 16.79 1.18
N GLY A 145 10.33 16.54 -0.08
CA GLY A 145 10.13 17.58 -1.08
C GLY A 145 9.06 18.58 -0.68
N SER A 146 7.94 18.12 -0.16
CA SER A 146 6.85 18.98 0.32
C SER A 146 7.24 19.81 1.56
N ALA A 147 8.06 19.25 2.45
CA ALA A 147 8.56 19.97 3.62
C ALA A 147 9.58 21.05 3.27
N ALA A 148 10.40 20.85 2.22
CA ALA A 148 11.42 21.78 1.79
C ALA A 148 10.85 22.97 0.97
N ALA A 149 9.83 22.74 0.13
CA ALA A 149 9.28 23.73 -0.78
C ALA A 149 8.79 25.02 -0.11
N PRO A 150 8.05 25.00 1.04
CA PRO A 150 7.64 26.23 1.71
C PRO A 150 8.80 27.07 2.27
N ALA A 151 9.88 26.45 2.68
CA ALA A 151 11.06 27.13 3.20
C ALA A 151 11.84 27.86 2.09
N LEU A 152 11.92 27.27 0.90
CA LEU A 152 12.55 27.89 -0.27
C LEU A 152 11.73 29.10 -0.78
N ALA A 153 10.41 29.00 -0.78
CA ALA A 153 9.53 30.10 -1.18
C ALA A 153 9.60 31.32 -0.24
N ARG A 154 9.95 31.12 1.03
CA ARG A 154 10.11 32.23 2.02
C ARG A 154 11.41 32.98 1.84
N ASN A 155 12.44 32.40 1.26
CA ASN A 155 13.73 33.06 1.06
C ASN A 155 13.77 34.00 -0.17
N ASP A 156 12.88 33.79 -1.13
CA ASP A 156 12.83 34.64 -2.33
C ASP A 156 12.19 36.00 -2.11
N GLY A 157 11.59 36.22 -0.94
CA GLY A 157 10.95 37.50 -0.58
C GLY A 157 11.82 38.51 0.19
N LYS A 158 13.10 38.21 0.41
CA LYS A 158 14.02 39.14 1.13
C LYS A 158 15.27 39.44 0.32
N LYS A 159 15.08 39.98 -0.87
CA LYS A 159 16.11 40.71 -1.59
C LYS A 159 15.55 42.09 -1.97
N GLU A 160 15.54 42.97 -1.03
CA GLU A 160 15.64 44.41 -1.25
C GLU A 160 16.86 44.91 -0.53
#